data_a16ac2d2f0b887001108e16150d4c285
#
_entry.id   a16ac2d2f0b887001108e16150d4c285
#
_cell.length_a   1.000
_cell.length_b   1.000
_cell.length_c   1.000
_cell.angle_alpha   90.00
_cell.angle_beta   90.00
_cell.angle_gamma   90.00
#
_symmetry.space_group_name_H-M   'P 1'
#
loop_
_entity.id
_entity.type
_entity.pdbx_description
1 polymer ?
#
loop_
_entity_poly.entity_id
_entity_poly.type
_entity_poly.pdbx_seq_one_letter_code
_entity_poly.pdbx_strand_id
1 'polypeptide(L)'
;GVGARNMGDYEFLLESVFERYGIPVYQSRRSDILETPALALVTGAMETLSSGFEAEDLFRCLKTGLAGLTAEECDRLENYALTWDIHGSLWLREEDWVAHPGGYGQKWTDADREELAEINALRQRVRQPFLLLREGMKAAETAGGKVEALYRFLESVKLQQSLEEQRTRLAEAGLLQRAEERAQLWEILCEALDQFVELLGEEPISTDEFQRLLRQVLTQYSVGTIPAALDQVTVGDIGRNDRHTCRYFFLLGAN
;
A
#
# COMPACT_ATOMS: atom_id res chain seq x y z
N GLY A 1 2.58 23.72 -21.82
CA GLY A 1 2.29 22.30 -21.70
C GLY A 1 3.37 21.42 -22.30
N VAL A 2 3.41 20.20 -21.87
CA VAL A 2 4.30 19.14 -22.42
C VAL A 2 3.43 17.93 -22.76
N GLY A 3 3.63 17.36 -23.94
CA GLY A 3 2.88 16.18 -24.40
C GLY A 3 3.78 15.16 -25.10
N ALA A 4 3.38 13.89 -24.99
CA ALA A 4 3.97 12.80 -25.78
C ALA A 4 2.86 11.87 -26.29
N ARG A 5 3.18 11.07 -27.31
CA ARG A 5 2.24 10.04 -27.79
C ARG A 5 2.10 8.89 -26.79
N ASN A 6 3.20 8.52 -26.15
CA ASN A 6 3.26 7.58 -25.02
C ASN A 6 3.92 8.31 -23.86
N MET A 7 3.13 8.84 -22.93
CA MET A 7 3.64 9.61 -21.82
C MET A 7 4.40 8.73 -20.81
N GLY A 8 4.07 7.44 -20.70
CA GLY A 8 4.75 6.51 -19.79
C GLY A 8 6.27 6.44 -19.97
N ASP A 9 6.77 6.63 -21.21
CA ASP A 9 8.22 6.60 -21.50
C ASP A 9 8.98 7.81 -20.94
N TYR A 10 8.28 8.92 -20.66
CA TYR A 10 8.86 10.20 -20.25
C TYR A 10 8.48 10.61 -18.83
N GLU A 11 7.48 9.97 -18.24
CA GLU A 11 6.84 10.35 -16.99
C GLU A 11 7.84 10.52 -15.84
N PHE A 12 8.62 9.51 -15.58
CA PHE A 12 9.61 9.50 -14.51
C PHE A 12 10.73 10.55 -14.73
N LEU A 13 11.17 10.71 -15.98
CA LEU A 13 12.18 11.69 -16.34
C LEU A 13 11.67 13.13 -16.16
N LEU A 14 10.45 13.41 -16.59
CA LEU A 14 9.84 14.73 -16.44
C LEU A 14 9.63 15.08 -14.98
N GLU A 15 9.14 14.16 -14.17
CA GLU A 15 8.98 14.37 -12.73
C GLU A 15 10.31 14.73 -12.07
N SER A 16 11.34 13.91 -12.28
CA SER A 16 12.68 14.12 -11.72
C SER A 16 13.30 15.47 -12.16
N VAL A 17 13.15 15.83 -13.45
CA VAL A 17 13.70 17.08 -13.99
C VAL A 17 12.94 18.28 -13.44
N PHE A 18 11.61 18.27 -13.47
CA PHE A 18 10.81 19.39 -12.98
C PHE A 18 10.96 19.60 -11.48
N GLU A 19 11.02 18.54 -10.70
CA GLU A 19 11.30 18.60 -9.25
C GLU A 19 12.69 19.24 -9.00
N ARG A 20 13.72 18.81 -9.72
CA ARG A 20 15.08 19.36 -9.61
C ARG A 20 15.16 20.86 -9.89
N TYR A 21 14.34 21.35 -10.82
CA TYR A 21 14.31 22.78 -11.19
C TYR A 21 13.21 23.57 -10.47
N GLY A 22 12.49 22.96 -9.52
CA GLY A 22 11.40 23.61 -8.79
C GLY A 22 10.25 24.07 -9.68
N ILE A 23 10.02 23.40 -10.83
CA ILE A 23 8.96 23.73 -11.76
C ILE A 23 7.69 22.99 -11.34
N PRO A 24 6.62 23.69 -10.94
CA PRO A 24 5.38 23.04 -10.59
C PRO A 24 4.76 22.37 -11.80
N VAL A 25 4.49 21.08 -11.69
CA VAL A 25 3.94 20.25 -12.77
C VAL A 25 2.61 19.64 -12.35
N TYR A 26 1.66 19.66 -13.25
CA TYR A 26 0.44 18.87 -13.18
C TYR A 26 0.52 17.75 -14.22
N GLN A 27 0.47 16.53 -13.76
CA GLN A 27 0.49 15.35 -14.61
C GLN A 27 -0.82 14.58 -14.42
N SER A 28 -1.62 14.48 -15.49
CA SER A 28 -2.83 13.66 -15.48
C SER A 28 -2.41 12.18 -15.52
N ARG A 29 -2.19 11.58 -14.35
CA ARG A 29 -1.91 10.15 -14.22
C ARG A 29 -3.21 9.36 -14.12
N ARG A 30 -3.29 8.24 -14.81
CA ARG A 30 -4.04 7.07 -14.36
C ARG A 30 -3.01 6.09 -13.81
N SER A 31 -2.56 6.31 -12.60
CA SER A 31 -1.88 5.24 -11.88
C SER A 31 -2.89 4.14 -11.60
N ASP A 32 -2.49 2.90 -11.81
CA ASP A 32 -3.30 1.78 -11.30
C ASP A 32 -3.44 2.00 -9.79
N ILE A 33 -4.67 2.20 -9.36
CA ILE A 33 -4.94 2.49 -7.94
C ILE A 33 -4.42 1.35 -7.06
N LEU A 34 -4.38 0.12 -7.56
CA LEU A 34 -3.88 -1.06 -6.84
C LEU A 34 -2.39 -0.98 -6.54
N GLU A 35 -1.61 -0.20 -7.30
CA GLU A 35 -0.19 0.02 -7.05
C GLU A 35 0.06 1.07 -5.96
N THR A 36 -0.99 1.78 -5.53
CA THR A 36 -0.85 2.72 -4.41
C THR A 36 -0.57 1.94 -3.10
N PRO A 37 0.28 2.46 -2.20
CA PRO A 37 0.65 1.73 -0.98
C PRO A 37 -0.54 1.29 -0.13
N ALA A 38 -1.62 2.08 -0.07
CA ALA A 38 -2.83 1.74 0.70
C ALA A 38 -3.56 0.53 0.10
N LEU A 39 -3.74 0.49 -1.22
CA LEU A 39 -4.42 -0.62 -1.87
C LEU A 39 -3.50 -1.84 -1.99
N ALA A 40 -2.18 -1.63 -2.13
CA ALA A 40 -1.19 -2.70 -2.03
C ALA A 40 -1.17 -3.36 -0.64
N LEU A 41 -1.40 -2.59 0.44
CA LEU A 41 -1.60 -3.15 1.78
C LEU A 41 -2.86 -4.04 1.82
N VAL A 42 -3.99 -3.56 1.31
CA VAL A 42 -5.26 -4.30 1.30
C VAL A 42 -5.13 -5.61 0.50
N THR A 43 -4.66 -5.52 -0.74
CA THR A 43 -4.51 -6.70 -1.61
C THR A 43 -3.44 -7.65 -1.08
N GLY A 44 -2.30 -7.13 -0.60
CA GLY A 44 -1.22 -7.91 -0.01
C GLY A 44 -1.62 -8.62 1.29
N ALA A 45 -2.46 -8.00 2.13
CA ALA A 45 -2.99 -8.65 3.32
C ALA A 45 -3.88 -9.84 2.96
N MET A 46 -4.73 -9.71 1.95
CA MET A 46 -5.56 -10.81 1.45
C MET A 46 -4.72 -11.91 0.76
N GLU A 47 -3.71 -11.54 -0.01
CA GLU A 47 -2.75 -12.47 -0.63
C GLU A 47 -1.98 -13.26 0.43
N THR A 48 -1.52 -12.59 1.51
CA THR A 48 -0.87 -13.24 2.66
C THR A 48 -1.77 -14.30 3.31
N LEU A 49 -3.06 -14.04 3.45
CA LEU A 49 -4.00 -15.04 3.97
C LEU A 49 -4.16 -16.21 3.00
N SER A 50 -4.34 -15.95 1.71
CA SER A 50 -4.58 -16.96 0.69
C SER A 50 -3.36 -17.85 0.45
N SER A 51 -2.15 -17.30 0.51
CA SER A 51 -0.90 -18.09 0.42
C SER A 51 -0.56 -18.86 1.71
N GLY A 52 -1.32 -18.62 2.79
CA GLY A 52 -1.04 -19.25 4.08
C GLY A 52 0.19 -18.68 4.79
N PHE A 53 0.45 -17.39 4.65
CA PHE A 53 1.59 -16.68 5.25
C PHE A 53 2.95 -17.06 4.65
N GLU A 54 3.01 -17.19 3.33
CA GLU A 54 4.29 -17.25 2.64
C GLU A 54 5.06 -15.94 2.86
N ALA A 55 6.38 -16.07 3.11
CA ALA A 55 7.20 -14.92 3.50
C ALA A 55 7.20 -13.81 2.44
N GLU A 56 7.23 -14.16 1.14
CA GLU A 56 7.22 -13.20 0.05
C GLU A 56 5.97 -12.31 0.07
N ASP A 57 4.78 -12.89 0.23
CA ASP A 57 3.51 -12.15 0.23
C ASP A 57 3.38 -11.28 1.48
N LEU A 58 3.75 -11.83 2.65
CA LEU A 58 3.73 -11.09 3.90
C LEU A 58 4.67 -9.86 3.83
N PHE A 59 5.93 -10.04 3.41
CA PHE A 59 6.87 -8.93 3.36
C PHE A 59 6.53 -7.92 2.26
N ARG A 60 5.94 -8.33 1.14
CA ARG A 60 5.39 -7.40 0.15
C ARG A 60 4.33 -6.50 0.78
N CYS A 61 3.45 -7.06 1.60
CA CYS A 61 2.45 -6.32 2.36
C CYS A 61 3.10 -5.37 3.40
N LEU A 62 4.04 -5.85 4.20
CA LEU A 62 4.71 -5.07 5.24
C LEU A 62 5.54 -3.91 4.67
N LYS A 63 6.21 -4.12 3.53
CA LYS A 63 7.04 -3.11 2.84
C LYS A 63 6.25 -1.96 2.20
N THR A 64 4.92 -1.98 2.25
CA THR A 64 4.10 -0.81 1.90
C THR A 64 4.33 0.39 2.81
N GLY A 65 4.94 0.17 3.99
CA GLY A 65 5.16 1.19 5.02
C GLY A 65 3.89 1.62 5.76
N LEU A 66 2.78 0.88 5.55
CA LEU A 66 1.47 1.16 6.15
C LEU A 66 0.99 0.06 7.12
N ALA A 67 1.78 -1.00 7.28
CA ALA A 67 1.47 -2.12 8.17
C ALA A 67 1.98 -1.94 9.61
N GLY A 68 2.30 -0.72 10.03
CA GLY A 68 2.72 -0.40 11.39
C GLY A 68 4.19 -0.69 11.71
N LEU A 69 5.03 -0.97 10.70
CA LEU A 69 6.48 -1.11 10.82
C LEU A 69 7.19 -0.03 10.01
N THR A 70 8.37 0.41 10.50
CA THR A 70 9.32 1.19 9.69
C THR A 70 10.06 0.26 8.70
N ALA A 71 10.72 0.84 7.69
CA ALA A 71 11.52 0.07 6.73
C ALA A 71 12.62 -0.74 7.43
N GLU A 72 13.32 -0.13 8.39
CA GLU A 72 14.38 -0.78 9.17
C GLU A 72 13.85 -1.94 10.03
N GLU A 73 12.71 -1.74 10.70
CA GLU A 73 12.04 -2.79 11.48
C GLU A 73 11.60 -3.96 10.58
N CYS A 74 11.09 -3.64 9.38
CA CYS A 74 10.69 -4.63 8.39
C CYS A 74 11.89 -5.45 7.90
N ASP A 75 13.00 -4.79 7.55
CA ASP A 75 14.22 -5.45 7.10
C ASP A 75 14.83 -6.36 8.19
N ARG A 76 14.83 -5.93 9.44
CA ARG A 76 15.29 -6.75 10.58
C ARG A 76 14.44 -8.00 10.74
N LEU A 77 13.12 -7.85 10.68
CA LEU A 77 12.17 -8.96 10.79
C LEU A 77 12.31 -9.94 9.61
N GLU A 78 12.47 -9.41 8.39
CA GLU A 78 12.68 -10.21 7.17
C GLU A 78 13.98 -11.00 7.23
N ASN A 79 15.09 -10.36 7.61
CA ASN A 79 16.38 -11.04 7.74
C ASN A 79 16.31 -12.21 8.72
N TYR A 80 15.65 -12.04 9.85
CA TYR A 80 15.44 -13.13 10.80
C TYR A 80 14.57 -14.24 10.21
N ALA A 81 13.46 -13.88 9.56
CA ALA A 81 12.55 -14.85 8.96
C ALA A 81 13.23 -15.65 7.84
N LEU A 82 14.03 -15.00 7.00
CA LEU A 82 14.78 -15.68 5.93
C LEU A 82 15.90 -16.58 6.51
N THR A 83 16.59 -16.14 7.56
CA THR A 83 17.67 -16.92 8.21
C THR A 83 17.14 -18.25 8.77
N TRP A 84 15.90 -18.24 9.27
CA TRP A 84 15.31 -19.39 9.97
C TRP A 84 14.14 -20.04 9.18
N ASP A 85 14.00 -19.70 7.90
CA ASP A 85 12.96 -20.24 7.00
C ASP A 85 11.57 -20.16 7.64
N ILE A 86 11.23 -18.99 8.18
CA ILE A 86 9.97 -18.78 8.87
C ILE A 86 8.87 -18.47 7.86
N HIS A 87 7.93 -19.37 7.74
CA HIS A 87 6.79 -19.28 6.84
C HIS A 87 5.54 -19.93 7.46
N GLY A 88 4.38 -19.71 6.87
CA GLY A 88 3.15 -20.36 7.22
C GLY A 88 2.71 -20.13 8.67
N SER A 89 2.30 -21.19 9.33
CA SER A 89 1.78 -21.11 10.72
C SER A 89 2.79 -20.63 11.75
N LEU A 90 4.10 -20.62 11.44
CA LEU A 90 5.14 -20.12 12.35
C LEU A 90 4.97 -18.63 12.66
N TRP A 91 4.37 -17.87 11.76
CA TRP A 91 4.06 -16.46 11.98
C TRP A 91 3.00 -16.25 13.06
N LEU A 92 2.04 -17.16 13.15
CA LEU A 92 0.84 -16.99 13.97
C LEU A 92 0.90 -17.75 15.30
N ARG A 93 1.96 -18.52 15.57
CA ARG A 93 2.15 -19.21 16.84
C ARG A 93 2.18 -18.21 18.01
N GLU A 94 1.71 -18.65 19.15
CA GLU A 94 1.71 -17.84 20.37
C GLU A 94 3.11 -17.74 20.97
N GLU A 95 3.87 -18.84 20.90
CA GLU A 95 5.22 -18.94 21.46
C GLU A 95 6.19 -18.04 20.71
N ASP A 96 7.07 -17.39 21.45
CA ASP A 96 8.14 -16.57 20.88
C ASP A 96 9.14 -17.41 20.07
N TRP A 97 9.74 -16.77 19.10
CA TRP A 97 10.88 -17.34 18.39
C TRP A 97 12.09 -17.38 19.33
N VAL A 98 12.86 -18.45 19.27
CA VAL A 98 13.97 -18.73 20.20
C VAL A 98 15.32 -18.92 19.49
N ALA A 99 15.34 -18.84 18.17
CA ALA A 99 16.56 -19.03 17.39
C ALA A 99 17.48 -17.81 17.49
N HIS A 100 18.80 -18.02 17.35
CA HIS A 100 19.79 -16.96 17.50
C HIS A 100 19.66 -15.92 16.37
N PRO A 101 19.59 -14.59 16.63
CA PRO A 101 19.42 -13.59 15.58
C PRO A 101 20.56 -13.56 14.56
N GLY A 102 21.78 -13.85 14.97
CA GLY A 102 22.95 -13.96 14.09
C GLY A 102 23.09 -15.28 13.33
N GLY A 103 22.09 -16.19 13.40
CA GLY A 103 22.09 -17.46 12.66
C GLY A 103 22.66 -18.65 13.44
N TYR A 104 22.85 -19.76 12.72
CA TYR A 104 23.22 -21.05 13.30
C TYR A 104 24.66 -21.05 13.84
N GLY A 105 24.87 -21.72 14.98
CA GLY A 105 26.20 -21.98 15.55
C GLY A 105 26.86 -20.80 16.27
N GLN A 106 26.16 -19.67 16.41
CA GLN A 106 26.64 -18.49 17.12
C GLN A 106 26.53 -18.67 18.65
N LYS A 107 27.44 -18.00 19.38
CA LYS A 107 27.40 -17.99 20.84
C LYS A 107 26.51 -16.82 21.31
N TRP A 108 25.60 -17.12 22.21
CA TRP A 108 24.73 -16.13 22.80
C TRP A 108 25.46 -15.09 23.63
N THR A 109 25.19 -13.82 23.34
CA THR A 109 25.53 -12.68 24.16
C THR A 109 24.26 -12.06 24.77
N ASP A 110 24.40 -11.11 25.68
CA ASP A 110 23.23 -10.38 26.20
C ASP A 110 22.60 -9.48 25.12
N ALA A 111 23.41 -8.89 24.23
CA ALA A 111 22.93 -8.13 23.09
C ALA A 111 22.07 -8.97 22.14
N ASP A 112 22.44 -10.24 21.89
CA ASP A 112 21.65 -11.14 21.03
C ASP A 112 20.27 -11.48 21.66
N ARG A 113 20.22 -11.55 22.99
CA ARG A 113 18.94 -11.77 23.70
C ARG A 113 18.04 -10.55 23.63
N GLU A 114 18.60 -9.35 23.75
CA GLU A 114 17.88 -8.09 23.56
C GLU A 114 17.37 -7.96 22.12
N GLU A 115 18.22 -8.24 21.14
CA GLU A 115 17.81 -8.22 19.73
C GLU A 115 16.68 -9.22 19.43
N LEU A 116 16.76 -10.44 19.95
CA LEU A 116 15.70 -11.42 19.79
C LEU A 116 14.38 -10.97 20.44
N ALA A 117 14.46 -10.35 21.61
CA ALA A 117 13.28 -9.80 22.28
C ALA A 117 12.63 -8.69 21.44
N GLU A 118 13.44 -7.80 20.82
CA GLU A 118 12.92 -6.79 19.90
C GLU A 118 12.29 -7.41 18.64
N ILE A 119 12.93 -8.42 18.04
CA ILE A 119 12.38 -9.16 16.88
C ILE A 119 11.02 -9.79 17.23
N ASN A 120 10.90 -10.42 18.40
CA ASN A 120 9.63 -10.96 18.86
C ASN A 120 8.56 -9.86 19.10
N ALA A 121 8.95 -8.71 19.61
CA ALA A 121 8.05 -7.56 19.75
C ALA A 121 7.56 -7.05 18.37
N LEU A 122 8.44 -6.96 17.37
CA LEU A 122 8.07 -6.63 15.98
C LEU A 122 7.11 -7.67 15.40
N ARG A 123 7.42 -8.95 15.60
CA ARG A 123 6.56 -10.05 15.19
C ARG A 123 5.14 -9.92 15.79
N GLN A 124 5.02 -9.60 17.08
CA GLN A 124 3.71 -9.45 17.72
C GLN A 124 2.91 -8.27 17.13
N ARG A 125 3.58 -7.18 16.74
CA ARG A 125 2.93 -6.05 16.05
C ARG A 125 2.35 -6.46 14.70
N VAL A 126 3.00 -7.39 14.00
CA VAL A 126 2.49 -7.98 12.74
C VAL A 126 1.42 -9.05 13.03
N ARG A 127 1.70 -9.96 13.95
CA ARG A 127 0.86 -11.12 14.26
C ARG A 127 -0.56 -10.72 14.65
N GLN A 128 -0.71 -9.75 15.53
CA GLN A 128 -2.02 -9.38 16.09
C GLN A 128 -3.02 -8.90 15.02
N PRO A 129 -2.68 -7.94 14.12
CA PRO A 129 -3.56 -7.54 13.04
C PRO A 129 -3.92 -8.69 12.08
N PHE A 130 -2.94 -9.49 11.69
CA PHE A 130 -3.17 -10.59 10.75
C PHE A 130 -3.97 -11.74 11.37
N LEU A 131 -3.82 -12.00 12.66
CA LEU A 131 -4.65 -12.95 13.38
C LEU A 131 -6.11 -12.48 13.42
N LEU A 132 -6.34 -11.19 13.72
CA LEU A 132 -7.66 -10.57 13.69
C LEU A 132 -8.31 -10.71 12.31
N LEU A 133 -7.56 -10.39 11.25
CA LEU A 133 -8.04 -10.51 9.87
C LEU A 133 -8.39 -11.97 9.54
N ARG A 134 -7.49 -12.91 9.82
CA ARG A 134 -7.70 -14.33 9.52
C ARG A 134 -8.93 -14.89 10.23
N GLU A 135 -9.06 -14.61 11.51
CA GLU A 135 -10.19 -15.11 12.32
C GLU A 135 -11.51 -14.45 11.88
N GLY A 136 -11.49 -13.15 11.61
CA GLY A 136 -12.64 -12.42 11.09
C GLY A 136 -13.09 -12.96 9.72
N MET A 137 -12.16 -13.16 8.78
CA MET A 137 -12.46 -13.72 7.46
C MET A 137 -13.00 -15.15 7.55
N LYS A 138 -12.50 -15.95 8.49
CA LYS A 138 -12.98 -17.32 8.72
C LYS A 138 -14.37 -17.37 9.36
N ALA A 139 -14.65 -16.47 10.29
CA ALA A 139 -15.93 -16.41 10.98
C ALA A 139 -17.05 -15.80 10.14
N ALA A 140 -16.71 -14.91 9.22
CA ALA A 140 -17.69 -14.24 8.36
C ALA A 140 -18.21 -15.17 7.27
N GLU A 141 -19.51 -15.33 7.18
CA GLU A 141 -20.19 -16.11 6.14
C GLU A 141 -20.62 -15.24 4.96
N THR A 142 -20.92 -13.95 5.22
CA THR A 142 -21.41 -13.01 4.20
C THR A 142 -20.34 -12.03 3.74
N ALA A 143 -20.58 -11.41 2.60
CA ALA A 143 -19.71 -10.37 2.04
C ALA A 143 -19.55 -9.18 2.99
N GLY A 144 -20.63 -8.71 3.62
CA GLY A 144 -20.61 -7.65 4.62
C GLY A 144 -19.75 -7.99 5.84
N GLY A 145 -19.87 -9.22 6.35
CA GLY A 145 -19.02 -9.69 7.44
C GLY A 145 -17.54 -9.72 7.09
N LYS A 146 -17.20 -10.06 5.83
CA LYS A 146 -15.80 -10.02 5.35
C LYS A 146 -15.28 -8.60 5.19
N VAL A 147 -16.11 -7.67 4.73
CA VAL A 147 -15.78 -6.24 4.70
C VAL A 147 -15.50 -5.74 6.11
N GLU A 148 -16.34 -6.09 7.09
CA GLU A 148 -16.12 -5.70 8.49
C GLU A 148 -14.79 -6.26 9.04
N ALA A 149 -14.46 -7.53 8.72
CA ALA A 149 -13.20 -8.13 9.13
C ALA A 149 -11.99 -7.40 8.52
N LEU A 150 -12.07 -7.03 7.25
CA LEU A 150 -11.03 -6.24 6.58
C LEU A 150 -10.93 -4.83 7.19
N TYR A 151 -12.05 -4.16 7.44
CA TYR A 151 -12.06 -2.83 8.03
C TYR A 151 -11.41 -2.82 9.42
N ARG A 152 -11.72 -3.80 10.28
CA ARG A 152 -11.08 -3.97 11.59
C ARG A 152 -9.57 -4.18 11.49
N PHE A 153 -9.11 -4.91 10.47
CA PHE A 153 -7.67 -5.02 10.19
C PHE A 153 -7.07 -3.65 9.86
N LEU A 154 -7.68 -2.87 8.96
CA LEU A 154 -7.20 -1.54 8.59
C LEU A 154 -7.16 -0.58 9.77
N GLU A 155 -8.13 -0.65 10.67
CA GLU A 155 -8.11 0.10 11.94
C GLU A 155 -6.96 -0.36 12.84
N SER A 156 -6.73 -1.67 12.96
CA SER A 156 -5.68 -2.23 13.82
C SER A 156 -4.27 -1.83 13.38
N VAL A 157 -4.04 -1.67 12.07
CA VAL A 157 -2.77 -1.15 11.51
C VAL A 157 -2.76 0.38 11.44
N LYS A 158 -3.83 1.05 11.86
CA LYS A 158 -3.99 2.53 11.86
C LYS A 158 -3.78 3.16 10.48
N LEU A 159 -4.31 2.51 9.43
CA LEU A 159 -4.10 2.95 8.05
C LEU A 159 -4.50 4.41 7.84
N GLN A 160 -5.68 4.83 8.30
CA GLN A 160 -6.17 6.19 8.15
C GLN A 160 -5.19 7.21 8.76
N GLN A 161 -4.72 6.95 9.98
CA GLN A 161 -3.75 7.81 10.65
C GLN A 161 -2.43 7.89 9.87
N SER A 162 -1.93 6.76 9.39
CA SER A 162 -0.68 6.69 8.62
C SER A 162 -0.77 7.46 7.30
N LEU A 163 -1.91 7.41 6.61
CA LEU A 163 -2.17 8.18 5.39
C LEU A 163 -2.21 9.69 5.67
N GLU A 164 -2.86 10.11 6.76
CA GLU A 164 -2.92 11.51 7.16
C GLU A 164 -1.54 12.06 7.56
N GLU A 165 -0.73 11.27 8.26
CA GLU A 165 0.66 11.64 8.58
C GLU A 165 1.53 11.74 7.31
N GLN A 166 1.32 10.85 6.33
CA GLN A 166 2.00 10.95 5.03
C GLN A 166 1.56 12.19 4.27
N ARG A 167 0.26 12.48 4.23
CA ARG A 167 -0.31 13.69 3.63
C ARG A 167 0.35 14.95 4.19
N THR A 168 0.39 15.05 5.51
CA THR A 168 0.97 16.21 6.21
C THR A 168 2.44 16.39 5.86
N ARG A 169 3.25 15.32 5.91
CA ARG A 169 4.68 15.36 5.54
C ARG A 169 4.90 15.79 4.09
N LEU A 170 4.08 15.30 3.17
CA LEU A 170 4.16 15.66 1.75
C LEU A 170 3.78 17.14 1.54
N ALA A 171 2.76 17.63 2.23
CA ALA A 171 2.35 19.03 2.15
C ALA A 171 3.44 19.99 2.71
N GLU A 172 4.07 19.63 3.84
CA GLU A 172 5.19 20.38 4.42
C GLU A 172 6.43 20.39 3.50
N ALA A 173 6.64 19.32 2.74
CA ALA A 173 7.69 19.23 1.72
C ALA A 173 7.34 19.98 0.41
N GLY A 174 6.15 20.62 0.32
CA GLY A 174 5.69 21.32 -0.88
C GLY A 174 5.15 20.40 -1.99
N LEU A 175 5.04 19.10 -1.75
CA LEU A 175 4.55 18.10 -2.71
C LEU A 175 3.01 17.99 -2.64
N LEU A 176 2.33 19.10 -2.91
CA LEU A 176 0.89 19.26 -2.70
C LEU A 176 0.05 18.25 -3.47
N GLN A 177 0.41 17.96 -4.74
CA GLN A 177 -0.32 16.97 -5.54
C GLN A 177 -0.27 15.58 -4.90
N ARG A 178 0.90 15.14 -4.45
CA ARG A 178 1.06 13.85 -3.76
C ARG A 178 0.32 13.82 -2.41
N ALA A 179 0.26 14.96 -1.72
CA ALA A 179 -0.52 15.07 -0.48
C ALA A 179 -2.02 14.88 -0.74
N GLU A 180 -2.57 15.50 -1.80
CA GLU A 180 -3.96 15.34 -2.20
C GLU A 180 -4.28 13.90 -2.65
N GLU A 181 -3.38 13.25 -3.39
CA GLU A 181 -3.50 11.85 -3.75
C GLU A 181 -3.59 10.94 -2.50
N ARG A 182 -2.80 11.22 -1.46
CA ARG A 182 -2.87 10.47 -0.19
C ARG A 182 -4.18 10.70 0.57
N ALA A 183 -4.70 11.92 0.55
CA ALA A 183 -5.98 12.25 1.20
C ALA A 183 -7.14 11.45 0.60
N GLN A 184 -7.17 11.30 -0.73
CA GLN A 184 -8.24 10.60 -1.43
C GLN A 184 -8.25 9.08 -1.19
N LEU A 185 -7.10 8.46 -0.89
CA LEU A 185 -7.00 6.99 -0.81
C LEU A 185 -7.91 6.38 0.27
N TRP A 186 -8.02 7.02 1.42
CA TRP A 186 -8.90 6.54 2.48
C TRP A 186 -10.37 6.64 2.11
N GLU A 187 -10.78 7.76 1.53
CA GLU A 187 -12.17 7.99 1.09
C GLU A 187 -12.56 7.00 -0.01
N ILE A 188 -11.69 6.82 -1.01
CA ILE A 188 -11.90 5.84 -2.10
C ILE A 188 -12.03 4.43 -1.54
N LEU A 189 -11.18 4.05 -0.59
CA LEU A 189 -11.24 2.72 0.01
C LEU A 189 -12.55 2.50 0.77
N CYS A 190 -12.97 3.47 1.58
CA CYS A 190 -14.25 3.40 2.30
C CYS A 190 -15.43 3.34 1.32
N GLU A 191 -15.46 4.19 0.30
CA GLU A 191 -16.50 4.19 -0.73
C GLU A 191 -16.59 2.85 -1.48
N ALA A 192 -15.44 2.26 -1.84
CA ALA A 192 -15.39 0.96 -2.48
C ALA A 192 -15.93 -0.17 -1.58
N LEU A 193 -15.60 -0.13 -0.29
CA LEU A 193 -16.11 -1.09 0.70
C LEU A 193 -17.62 -0.91 0.94
N ASP A 194 -18.09 0.33 1.05
CA ASP A 194 -19.52 0.64 1.21
C ASP A 194 -20.32 0.16 -0.01
N GLN A 195 -19.84 0.44 -1.23
CA GLN A 195 -20.46 -0.06 -2.45
C GLN A 195 -20.48 -1.58 -2.51
N PHE A 196 -19.42 -2.23 -2.07
CA PHE A 196 -19.36 -3.70 -1.99
C PHE A 196 -20.43 -4.25 -1.04
N VAL A 197 -20.63 -3.62 0.12
CA VAL A 197 -21.67 -4.00 1.10
C VAL A 197 -23.06 -3.72 0.56
N GLU A 198 -23.27 -2.58 -0.10
CA GLU A 198 -24.59 -2.24 -0.70
C GLU A 198 -25.02 -3.26 -1.76
N LEU A 199 -24.08 -3.73 -2.58
CA LEU A 199 -24.39 -4.67 -3.67
C LEU A 199 -24.46 -6.13 -3.25
N LEU A 200 -23.62 -6.56 -2.31
CA LEU A 200 -23.39 -7.97 -2.00
C LEU A 200 -23.41 -8.28 -0.49
N GLY A 201 -23.69 -7.32 0.39
CA GLY A 201 -23.48 -7.44 1.82
C GLY A 201 -24.10 -8.67 2.48
N GLU A 202 -25.29 -9.07 2.07
CA GLU A 202 -26.02 -10.22 2.59
C GLU A 202 -25.67 -11.55 1.88
N GLU A 203 -24.93 -11.48 0.76
CA GLU A 203 -24.61 -12.68 -0.01
C GLU A 203 -23.55 -13.54 0.68
N PRO A 204 -23.78 -14.86 0.77
CA PRO A 204 -22.76 -15.79 1.24
C PRO A 204 -21.59 -15.84 0.25
N ILE A 205 -20.36 -15.69 0.76
CA ILE A 205 -19.19 -15.61 -0.09
C ILE A 205 -17.96 -16.26 0.58
N SER A 206 -17.18 -16.99 -0.19
CA SER A 206 -15.87 -17.49 0.27
C SER A 206 -14.84 -16.37 0.38
N THR A 207 -13.76 -16.59 1.13
CA THR A 207 -12.68 -15.61 1.25
C THR A 207 -11.98 -15.35 -0.09
N ASP A 208 -11.76 -16.39 -0.89
CA ASP A 208 -11.11 -16.28 -2.20
C ASP A 208 -11.99 -15.51 -3.20
N GLU A 209 -13.29 -15.74 -3.15
CA GLU A 209 -14.24 -15.00 -3.99
C GLU A 209 -14.35 -13.55 -3.56
N PHE A 210 -14.38 -13.28 -2.25
CA PHE A 210 -14.33 -11.92 -1.70
C PHE A 210 -13.09 -11.18 -2.19
N GLN A 211 -11.89 -11.78 -2.08
CA GLN A 211 -10.64 -11.19 -2.54
C GLN A 211 -10.70 -10.85 -4.04
N ARG A 212 -11.18 -11.78 -4.86
CA ARG A 212 -11.30 -11.58 -6.31
C ARG A 212 -12.24 -10.43 -6.67
N LEU A 213 -13.43 -10.40 -6.05
CA LEU A 213 -14.44 -9.37 -6.30
C LEU A 213 -14.00 -8.02 -5.74
N LEU A 214 -13.41 -7.97 -4.56
CA LEU A 214 -12.87 -6.73 -3.98
C LEU A 214 -11.82 -6.11 -4.91
N ARG A 215 -10.88 -6.92 -5.42
CA ARG A 215 -9.89 -6.43 -6.38
C ARG A 215 -10.56 -5.86 -7.63
N GLN A 216 -11.60 -6.51 -8.15
CA GLN A 216 -12.34 -6.03 -9.31
C GLN A 216 -13.07 -4.71 -9.04
N VAL A 217 -13.68 -4.55 -7.86
CA VAL A 217 -14.32 -3.28 -7.45
C VAL A 217 -13.28 -2.18 -7.34
N LEU A 218 -12.16 -2.43 -6.67
CA LEU A 218 -11.09 -1.45 -6.51
C LEU A 218 -10.52 -0.95 -7.84
N THR A 219 -10.46 -1.77 -8.89
CA THR A 219 -9.99 -1.34 -10.23
C THR A 219 -10.91 -0.36 -10.94
N GLN A 220 -12.16 -0.17 -10.47
CA GLN A 220 -13.08 0.81 -11.04
C GLN A 220 -12.77 2.24 -10.56
N TYR A 221 -12.04 2.37 -9.46
CA TYR A 221 -11.66 3.65 -8.89
C TYR A 221 -10.34 4.14 -9.49
N SER A 222 -10.17 5.44 -9.51
CA SER A 222 -8.92 6.11 -9.88
C SER A 222 -8.68 7.28 -8.95
N VAL A 223 -7.44 7.49 -8.56
CA VAL A 223 -7.07 8.72 -7.85
C VAL A 223 -7.17 9.86 -8.85
N GLY A 224 -8.12 10.76 -8.63
CA GLY A 224 -8.30 11.95 -9.44
C GLY A 224 -7.30 13.02 -9.02
N THR A 225 -6.40 13.42 -9.92
CA THR A 225 -5.55 14.58 -9.70
C THR A 225 -6.25 15.82 -10.21
N ILE A 226 -6.56 16.76 -9.31
CA ILE A 226 -7.00 18.11 -9.65
C ILE A 226 -5.75 19.00 -9.63
N PRO A 227 -5.54 19.90 -10.61
CA PRO A 227 -4.42 20.83 -10.55
C PRO A 227 -4.45 21.62 -9.23
N ALA A 228 -3.43 21.46 -8.39
CA ALA A 228 -3.35 22.13 -7.09
C ALA A 228 -3.09 23.64 -7.21
N ALA A 229 -2.62 24.12 -8.38
CA ALA A 229 -2.37 25.52 -8.66
C ALA A 229 -2.66 25.84 -10.13
N LEU A 230 -3.05 27.11 -10.40
CA LEU A 230 -3.28 27.60 -11.77
C LEU A 230 -1.96 27.80 -12.56
N ASP A 231 -0.83 27.96 -11.88
CA ASP A 231 0.48 28.20 -12.47
C ASP A 231 1.35 26.93 -12.46
N GLN A 232 0.92 25.93 -13.24
CA GLN A 232 1.60 24.65 -13.38
C GLN A 232 1.81 24.29 -14.84
N VAL A 233 2.90 23.56 -15.11
CA VAL A 233 3.12 22.94 -16.43
C VAL A 233 2.25 21.68 -16.51
N THR A 234 1.27 21.70 -17.41
CA THR A 234 0.44 20.52 -17.68
C THR A 234 1.21 19.53 -18.54
N VAL A 235 1.29 18.28 -18.08
CA VAL A 235 1.96 17.16 -18.75
C VAL A 235 0.93 16.07 -19.01
N GLY A 236 0.87 15.54 -20.23
CA GLY A 236 -0.11 14.51 -20.54
C GLY A 236 0.00 13.92 -21.94
N ASP A 237 -0.80 12.90 -22.18
CA ASP A 237 -0.92 12.23 -23.46
C ASP A 237 -1.58 13.14 -24.50
N ILE A 238 -1.02 13.27 -25.70
CA ILE A 238 -1.55 14.16 -26.75
C ILE A 238 -3.00 13.82 -27.09
N GLY A 239 -3.35 12.54 -27.14
CA GLY A 239 -4.71 12.09 -27.46
C GLY A 239 -5.77 12.46 -26.42
N ARG A 240 -5.37 12.93 -25.23
CA ARG A 240 -6.27 13.25 -24.10
C ARG A 240 -6.25 14.72 -23.68
N ASN A 241 -5.33 15.50 -24.20
CA ASN A 241 -5.07 16.88 -23.74
C ASN A 241 -5.93 17.94 -24.46
N ASP A 242 -7.11 17.59 -24.91
CA ASP A 242 -7.98 18.35 -25.81
C ASP A 242 -8.59 19.64 -25.20
N ARG A 243 -8.28 20.01 -23.95
CA ARG A 243 -9.00 21.10 -23.26
C ARG A 243 -8.15 22.21 -22.64
N HIS A 244 -6.84 22.17 -22.77
CA HIS A 244 -5.99 23.19 -22.18
C HIS A 244 -5.36 24.09 -23.23
N THR A 245 -5.79 25.36 -23.29
CA THR A 245 -5.10 26.42 -24.02
C THR A 245 -3.80 26.76 -23.29
N CYS A 246 -2.67 26.31 -23.80
CA CYS A 246 -1.36 26.71 -23.29
C CYS A 246 -0.65 27.64 -24.27
N ARG A 247 0.12 28.60 -23.72
CA ARG A 247 0.90 29.56 -24.51
C ARG A 247 2.03 28.90 -25.30
N TYR A 248 2.64 27.89 -24.70
CA TYR A 248 3.75 27.10 -25.26
C TYR A 248 3.47 25.63 -25.04
N PHE A 249 3.70 24.84 -26.06
CA PHE A 249 3.54 23.40 -26.00
C PHE A 249 4.80 22.71 -26.52
N PHE A 250 5.35 21.78 -25.74
CA PHE A 250 6.50 20.96 -26.07
C PHE A 250 6.04 19.54 -26.38
N LEU A 251 6.36 19.07 -27.58
CA LEU A 251 6.04 17.72 -28.01
C LEU A 251 7.29 16.84 -27.87
N LEU A 252 7.21 15.78 -27.07
CA LEU A 252 8.28 14.82 -26.87
C LEU A 252 8.06 13.60 -27.77
N GLY A 253 9.16 13.00 -28.27
CA GLY A 253 9.09 11.79 -29.09
C GLY A 253 8.33 11.96 -30.41
N ALA A 254 8.44 13.09 -31.08
CA ALA A 254 7.82 13.36 -32.38
C ALA A 254 8.62 12.71 -33.53
N ASN A 255 8.88 11.41 -33.47
CA ASN A 255 9.64 10.66 -34.46
C ASN A 255 8.69 9.97 -35.45
#